data_307ad0b50d6d0e0f99a3698f5c37ae28
#
_entry.id   307ad0b50d6d0e0f99a3698f5c37ae28
#
_cell.length_a   1.000
_cell.length_b   1.000
_cell.length_c   1.000
_cell.angle_alpha   90.00
_cell.angle_beta   90.00
_cell.angle_gamma   90.00
#
_symmetry.space_group_name_H-M   'P 1'
#
loop_
_entity.id
_entity.type
_entity.pdbx_description
1 polymer ?
#
loop_
_entity_poly.entity_id
_entity_poly.type
_entity_poly.pdbx_seq_one_letter_code
_entity_poly.pdbx_strand_id
1 'polypeptide(L)'
;DGMWKLETERGSWASLPNYMVSLLKAWYGDYAMKENEYGFQWLPKLGGNESLTVTIERAKKGEVDGLLVFGQNIAVTNPNTGWGRTAIRNLKWLVVCDLFENETASVWYADPNGPKPSEVQTEVFYLPTNSCLEKDGSVSNTERLMQWHDRIKEAPGECRSDAWWTYQLGKRLKAMAEASGLPRD
;
A
#
# COMPACT_ATOMS: atom_id res chain seq x y z
N ASP A 1 -3.96 24.54 0.93
CA ASP A 1 -2.60 24.63 1.41
C ASP A 1 -1.65 24.07 0.35
N GLY A 2 -0.81 24.92 -0.23
CA GLY A 2 0.05 24.56 -1.34
C GLY A 2 1.33 23.80 -0.92
N MET A 3 2.07 23.33 -1.90
CA MET A 3 3.32 22.59 -1.74
C MET A 3 4.36 23.31 -0.85
N TRP A 4 4.37 24.64 -0.87
CA TRP A 4 5.33 25.45 -0.12
C TRP A 4 5.11 25.45 1.39
N LYS A 5 3.97 24.96 1.88
CA LYS A 5 3.70 24.77 3.31
C LYS A 5 4.23 23.46 3.87
N LEU A 6 4.91 22.66 3.07
CA LEU A 6 5.64 21.48 3.51
C LEU A 6 6.97 21.84 4.22
N GLU A 7 7.22 23.09 4.47
CA GLU A 7 8.33 23.52 5.31
C GLU A 7 8.09 23.09 6.74
N THR A 8 8.83 22.13 7.17
CA THR A 8 8.58 21.61 8.50
C THR A 8 9.76 21.77 9.43
N GLU A 9 10.99 21.66 8.98
CA GLU A 9 12.09 21.61 9.94
C GLU A 9 13.45 21.92 9.30
N ARG A 10 14.45 22.10 10.15
CA ARG A 10 15.85 22.28 9.76
C ARG A 10 16.46 20.96 9.26
N GLY A 11 17.50 21.07 8.49
CA GLY A 11 18.24 19.92 7.96
C GLY A 11 17.68 19.41 6.62
N SER A 12 17.74 18.11 6.38
CA SER A 12 17.34 17.52 5.09
C SER A 12 15.86 17.69 4.74
N TRP A 13 15.00 17.82 5.74
CA TRP A 13 13.57 18.06 5.52
C TRP A 13 13.26 19.47 5.02
N ALA A 14 14.13 20.43 5.28
CA ALA A 14 14.02 21.79 4.71
C ALA A 14 14.08 21.79 3.17
N SER A 15 14.67 20.75 2.57
CA SER A 15 14.73 20.57 1.13
C SER A 15 13.56 19.77 0.54
N LEU A 16 12.58 19.38 1.34
CA LEU A 16 11.44 18.59 0.88
C LEU A 16 10.70 19.21 -0.31
N PRO A 17 10.41 20.53 -0.36
CA PRO A 17 9.79 21.14 -1.52
C PRO A 17 10.59 20.94 -2.81
N ASN A 18 11.93 21.02 -2.75
CA ASN A 18 12.78 20.80 -3.91
C ASN A 18 12.74 19.35 -4.42
N TYR A 19 12.75 18.40 -3.50
CA TYR A 19 12.58 16.98 -3.85
C TYR A 19 11.19 16.70 -4.43
N MET A 20 10.16 17.32 -3.87
CA MET A 20 8.79 17.20 -4.39
C MET A 20 8.68 17.76 -5.80
N VAL A 21 9.27 18.94 -6.09
CA VAL A 21 9.30 19.49 -7.45
C VAL A 21 10.00 18.53 -8.42
N SER A 22 11.14 17.95 -8.02
CA SER A 22 11.88 17.02 -8.85
C SER A 22 11.05 15.76 -9.16
N LEU A 23 10.36 15.23 -8.16
CA LEU A 23 9.46 14.08 -8.30
C LEU A 23 8.29 14.39 -9.24
N LEU A 24 7.60 15.50 -9.03
CA LEU A 24 6.46 15.91 -9.85
C LEU A 24 6.87 16.17 -11.32
N LYS A 25 8.03 16.77 -11.54
CA LYS A 25 8.58 16.91 -12.90
C LYS A 25 8.90 15.56 -13.54
N ALA A 26 9.42 14.60 -12.78
CA ALA A 26 9.65 13.25 -13.29
C ALA A 26 8.34 12.53 -13.66
N TRP A 27 7.26 12.77 -12.92
CA TRP A 27 5.96 12.14 -13.18
C TRP A 27 5.16 12.83 -14.29
N TYR A 28 5.13 14.16 -14.30
CA TYR A 28 4.24 14.94 -15.16
C TYR A 28 4.96 15.63 -16.33
N GLY A 29 6.29 15.57 -16.38
CA GLY A 29 7.07 16.13 -17.48
C GLY A 29 6.80 17.63 -17.67
N ASP A 30 6.51 18.01 -18.91
CA ASP A 30 6.25 19.39 -19.30
C ASP A 30 4.97 20.00 -18.70
N TYR A 31 4.06 19.15 -18.19
CA TYR A 31 2.86 19.61 -17.49
C TYR A 31 3.14 20.12 -16.07
N ALA A 32 4.28 19.77 -15.48
CA ALA A 32 4.69 20.22 -14.16
C ALA A 32 5.33 21.60 -14.22
N MET A 33 4.51 22.65 -14.27
CA MET A 33 4.92 24.04 -14.37
C MET A 33 4.80 24.76 -13.02
N LYS A 34 5.55 25.85 -12.86
CA LYS A 34 5.50 26.64 -11.63
C LYS A 34 4.12 27.25 -11.37
N GLU A 35 3.43 27.62 -12.41
CA GLU A 35 2.09 28.25 -12.39
C GLU A 35 1.01 27.35 -11.82
N ASN A 36 1.19 26.04 -11.92
CA ASN A 36 0.28 25.03 -11.36
C ASN A 36 0.89 24.28 -10.17
N GLU A 37 1.85 24.89 -9.47
CA GLU A 37 2.59 24.26 -8.37
C GLU A 37 3.19 22.89 -8.77
N TYR A 38 3.64 22.74 -10.00
CA TYR A 38 4.19 21.52 -10.59
C TYR A 38 3.22 20.31 -10.56
N GLY A 39 1.92 20.56 -10.50
CA GLY A 39 0.90 19.52 -10.40
C GLY A 39 0.72 18.98 -8.99
N PHE A 40 1.22 19.65 -7.95
CA PHE A 40 1.08 19.20 -6.56
C PHE A 40 -0.39 19.00 -6.15
N GLN A 41 -1.29 19.83 -6.69
CA GLN A 41 -2.72 19.74 -6.41
C GLN A 41 -3.40 18.51 -7.05
N TRP A 42 -2.76 17.87 -8.01
CA TRP A 42 -3.27 16.64 -8.64
C TRP A 42 -2.99 15.39 -7.79
N LEU A 43 -2.12 15.49 -6.79
CA LEU A 43 -1.87 14.41 -5.87
C LEU A 43 -3.07 14.19 -4.94
N PRO A 44 -3.42 12.93 -4.64
CA PRO A 44 -4.41 12.67 -3.60
C PRO A 44 -3.94 13.23 -2.26
N LYS A 45 -4.83 13.88 -1.54
CA LYS A 45 -4.56 14.44 -0.22
C LYS A 45 -5.21 13.55 0.84
N LEU A 46 -4.37 12.98 1.69
CA LEU A 46 -4.86 12.28 2.87
C LEU A 46 -4.99 13.29 4.01
N GLY A 47 -6.14 13.30 4.64
CA GLY A 47 -6.41 14.16 5.79
C GLY A 47 -6.63 13.34 7.05
N GLY A 48 -6.01 13.73 8.15
CA GLY A 48 -6.20 13.06 9.43
C GLY A 48 -5.11 12.03 9.78
N ASN A 49 -5.43 11.15 10.72
CA ASN A 49 -4.53 10.08 11.16
C ASN A 49 -4.85 8.79 10.41
N GLU A 50 -3.98 8.43 9.49
CA GLU A 50 -4.09 7.20 8.68
C GLU A 50 -3.11 6.11 9.17
N SER A 51 -2.73 6.14 10.45
CA SER A 51 -1.90 5.08 11.04
C SER A 51 -2.62 3.72 11.00
N LEU A 52 -1.84 2.64 10.99
CA LEU A 52 -2.38 1.27 10.97
C LEU A 52 -3.40 1.06 12.10
N THR A 53 -3.12 1.55 13.31
CA THR A 53 -4.04 1.40 14.45
C THR A 53 -5.39 2.06 14.19
N VAL A 54 -5.40 3.26 13.64
CA VAL A 54 -6.64 3.97 13.29
C VAL A 54 -7.37 3.28 12.13
N THR A 55 -6.64 2.80 11.14
CA THR A 55 -7.22 2.03 10.02
C THR A 55 -7.91 0.75 10.52
N ILE A 56 -7.27 0.02 11.44
CA ILE A 56 -7.85 -1.17 12.07
C ILE A 56 -9.07 -0.81 12.92
N GLU A 57 -9.04 0.30 13.64
CA GLU A 57 -10.20 0.79 14.39
C GLU A 57 -11.39 1.10 13.47
N ARG A 58 -11.14 1.79 12.38
CA ARG A 58 -12.16 2.10 11.37
C ARG A 58 -12.70 0.83 10.69
N ALA A 59 -11.82 -0.12 10.37
CA ALA A 59 -12.23 -1.42 9.81
C ALA A 59 -13.15 -2.18 10.80
N LYS A 60 -12.83 -2.16 12.09
CA LYS A 60 -13.70 -2.75 13.12
C LYS A 60 -15.08 -2.10 13.19
N LYS A 61 -15.16 -0.80 12.92
CA LYS A 61 -16.43 -0.06 12.86
C LYS A 61 -17.19 -0.24 11.53
N GLY A 62 -16.60 -0.94 10.55
CA GLY A 62 -17.19 -1.10 9.20
C GLY A 62 -17.05 0.14 8.33
N GLU A 63 -16.13 1.03 8.63
CA GLU A 63 -15.85 2.25 7.87
C GLU A 63 -14.81 2.02 6.76
N VAL A 64 -14.25 0.81 6.67
CA VAL A 64 -13.28 0.41 5.65
C VAL A 64 -13.82 -0.82 4.94
N ASP A 65 -13.99 -0.74 3.64
CA ASP A 65 -14.52 -1.82 2.83
C ASP A 65 -13.48 -2.90 2.53
N GLY A 66 -12.23 -2.52 2.35
CA GLY A 66 -11.18 -3.47 2.00
C GLY A 66 -9.78 -2.97 2.28
N LEU A 67 -8.84 -3.90 2.33
CA LEU A 67 -7.42 -3.64 2.54
C LEU A 67 -6.55 -4.38 1.53
N LEU A 68 -5.49 -3.70 1.10
CA LEU A 68 -4.34 -4.27 0.39
C LEU A 68 -3.19 -4.35 1.38
N VAL A 69 -2.70 -5.56 1.65
CA VAL A 69 -1.63 -5.81 2.63
C VAL A 69 -0.42 -6.40 1.91
N PHE A 70 0.69 -5.72 1.95
CA PHE A 70 1.94 -6.13 1.32
C PHE A 70 3.00 -6.44 2.37
N GLY A 71 3.44 -7.69 2.45
CA GLY A 71 4.54 -8.11 3.31
C GLY A 71 4.33 -7.85 4.79
N GLN A 72 3.09 -7.88 5.27
CA GLN A 72 2.76 -7.65 6.67
C GLN A 72 1.77 -8.68 7.21
N ASN A 73 2.02 -9.15 8.43
CA ASN A 73 1.12 -10.04 9.14
C ASN A 73 0.34 -9.27 10.22
N ILE A 74 -0.61 -8.44 9.79
CA ILE A 74 -1.38 -7.55 10.67
C ILE A 74 -2.28 -8.29 11.66
N ALA A 75 -2.61 -9.54 11.39
CA ALA A 75 -3.36 -10.39 12.33
C ALA A 75 -2.55 -10.77 13.58
N VAL A 76 -1.23 -10.60 13.55
CA VAL A 76 -0.30 -10.96 14.65
C VAL A 76 0.46 -9.74 15.16
N THR A 77 0.90 -8.84 14.28
CA THR A 77 1.73 -7.69 14.65
C THR A 77 0.97 -6.53 15.28
N ASN A 78 -0.36 -6.58 15.27
CA ASN A 78 -1.18 -5.57 15.93
C ASN A 78 -1.07 -5.73 17.46
N PRO A 79 -0.91 -4.64 18.23
CA PRO A 79 -0.83 -4.67 19.69
C PRO A 79 -1.97 -5.42 20.38
N ASN A 80 -3.16 -5.38 19.80
CA ASN A 80 -4.32 -6.19 20.22
C ASN A 80 -4.72 -7.13 19.07
N THR A 81 -4.18 -8.33 19.06
CA THR A 81 -4.37 -9.30 17.97
C THR A 81 -5.82 -9.73 17.81
N GLY A 82 -6.55 -9.95 18.91
CA GLY A 82 -7.98 -10.32 18.87
C GLY A 82 -8.84 -9.22 18.24
N TRP A 83 -8.53 -7.97 18.58
CA TRP A 83 -9.19 -6.82 18.00
C TRP A 83 -8.86 -6.65 16.52
N GLY A 84 -7.57 -6.79 16.16
CA GLY A 84 -7.10 -6.73 14.79
C GLY A 84 -7.74 -7.81 13.90
N ARG A 85 -7.79 -9.06 14.37
CA ARG A 85 -8.44 -10.16 13.65
C ARG A 85 -9.93 -9.93 13.43
N THR A 86 -10.63 -9.42 14.44
CA THR A 86 -12.04 -9.04 14.30
C THR A 86 -12.22 -7.95 13.25
N ALA A 87 -11.39 -6.92 13.27
CA ALA A 87 -11.44 -5.83 12.30
C ALA A 87 -11.23 -6.31 10.85
N ILE A 88 -10.25 -7.20 10.63
CA ILE A 88 -9.97 -7.77 9.30
C ILE A 88 -11.17 -8.58 8.79
N ARG A 89 -11.84 -9.32 9.66
CA ARG A 89 -13.05 -10.12 9.30
C ARG A 89 -14.29 -9.27 9.03
N ASN A 90 -14.27 -7.98 9.36
CA ASN A 90 -15.34 -7.04 9.04
C ASN A 90 -15.20 -6.40 7.65
N LEU A 91 -14.08 -6.61 7.00
CA LEU A 91 -13.86 -6.12 5.63
C LEU A 91 -14.77 -6.88 4.64
N LYS A 92 -15.14 -6.24 3.56
CA LYS A 92 -15.79 -6.91 2.42
C LYS A 92 -14.78 -7.75 1.65
N TRP A 93 -13.56 -7.23 1.51
CA TRP A 93 -12.48 -7.94 0.83
C TRP A 93 -11.11 -7.62 1.47
N LEU A 94 -10.20 -8.58 1.35
CA LEU A 94 -8.82 -8.49 1.81
C LEU A 94 -7.90 -9.09 0.76
N VAL A 95 -6.93 -8.31 0.29
CA VAL A 95 -5.85 -8.80 -0.58
C VAL A 95 -4.57 -8.86 0.22
N VAL A 96 -3.97 -10.03 0.31
CA VAL A 96 -2.69 -10.25 1.00
C VAL A 96 -1.65 -10.67 -0.02
N CYS A 97 -0.61 -9.86 -0.15
CA CYS A 97 0.55 -10.12 -0.97
C CYS A 97 1.72 -10.47 -0.05
N ASP A 98 2.10 -11.73 0.01
CA ASP A 98 3.17 -12.20 0.91
C ASP A 98 3.91 -13.41 0.33
N LEU A 99 5.05 -13.73 0.96
CA LEU A 99 5.88 -14.89 0.60
C LEU A 99 5.20 -16.21 0.93
N PHE A 100 4.46 -16.23 2.04
CA PHE A 100 3.75 -17.40 2.56
C PHE A 100 2.35 -16.99 3.02
N GLU A 101 1.43 -17.94 2.98
CA GLU A 101 0.14 -17.77 3.63
C GLU A 101 0.32 -17.62 5.13
N ASN A 102 0.18 -16.39 5.60
CA ASN A 102 0.30 -16.04 7.01
C ASN A 102 -1.07 -15.93 7.70
N GLU A 103 -1.10 -15.62 9.00
CA GLU A 103 -2.33 -15.53 9.78
C GLU A 103 -3.27 -14.42 9.30
N THR A 104 -2.77 -13.43 8.57
CA THR A 104 -3.62 -12.42 7.93
C THR A 104 -4.39 -13.01 6.76
N ALA A 105 -3.72 -13.78 5.91
CA ALA A 105 -4.34 -14.44 4.76
C ALA A 105 -5.30 -15.56 5.21
N SER A 106 -4.97 -16.28 6.28
CA SER A 106 -5.73 -17.41 6.81
C SER A 106 -6.72 -17.03 7.92
N VAL A 107 -6.93 -15.75 8.21
CA VAL A 107 -7.75 -15.25 9.32
C VAL A 107 -9.18 -15.75 9.33
N TRP A 108 -9.70 -16.12 8.15
CA TRP A 108 -11.07 -16.57 7.97
C TRP A 108 -11.29 -18.04 8.34
N TYR A 109 -10.22 -18.86 8.43
CA TYR A 109 -10.36 -20.29 8.74
C TYR A 109 -9.40 -20.82 9.81
N ALA A 110 -8.23 -20.21 10.00
CA ALA A 110 -7.18 -20.77 10.84
C ALA A 110 -7.12 -20.19 12.25
N ASP A 111 -8.00 -19.25 12.62
CA ASP A 111 -8.04 -18.70 13.97
C ASP A 111 -8.79 -19.62 14.93
N PRO A 112 -8.12 -20.28 15.89
CA PRO A 112 -8.76 -21.23 16.79
C PRO A 112 -9.81 -20.60 17.73
N ASN A 113 -9.74 -19.28 17.92
CA ASN A 113 -10.69 -18.51 18.72
C ASN A 113 -11.65 -17.67 17.85
N GLY A 114 -11.63 -17.90 16.54
CA GLY A 114 -12.44 -17.18 15.59
C GLY A 114 -13.81 -17.81 15.34
N PRO A 115 -14.66 -17.15 14.56
CA PRO A 115 -15.90 -17.71 14.07
C PRO A 115 -15.62 -18.88 13.11
N LYS A 116 -16.65 -19.66 12.82
CA LYS A 116 -16.53 -20.70 11.80
C LYS A 116 -16.29 -20.06 10.43
N PRO A 117 -15.55 -20.71 9.53
CA PRO A 117 -15.28 -20.17 8.18
C PRO A 117 -16.53 -19.75 7.42
N SER A 118 -17.63 -20.49 7.58
CA SER A 118 -18.94 -20.19 6.96
C SER A 118 -19.62 -18.92 7.48
N GLU A 119 -19.16 -18.38 8.59
CA GLU A 119 -19.68 -17.16 9.21
C GLU A 119 -18.90 -15.91 8.82
N VAL A 120 -17.72 -16.07 8.19
CA VAL A 120 -16.87 -14.98 7.73
C VAL A 120 -17.27 -14.58 6.31
N GLN A 121 -17.63 -13.31 6.13
CA GLN A 121 -18.07 -12.78 4.84
C GLN A 121 -16.97 -12.09 4.05
N THR A 122 -15.80 -11.90 4.64
CA THR A 122 -14.65 -11.26 3.98
C THR A 122 -14.13 -12.15 2.86
N GLU A 123 -14.13 -11.66 1.63
CA GLU A 123 -13.48 -12.33 0.51
C GLU A 123 -11.97 -12.12 0.59
N VAL A 124 -11.18 -13.19 0.66
CA VAL A 124 -9.73 -13.10 0.82
C VAL A 124 -9.03 -13.56 -0.46
N PHE A 125 -8.18 -12.68 -0.98
CA PHE A 125 -7.30 -12.96 -2.11
C PHE A 125 -5.86 -13.05 -1.59
N TYR A 126 -5.24 -14.21 -1.76
CA TYR A 126 -3.82 -14.38 -1.49
C TYR A 126 -3.02 -14.36 -2.80
N LEU A 127 -2.08 -13.43 -2.91
CA LEU A 127 -1.22 -13.25 -4.07
C LEU A 127 0.23 -13.54 -3.66
N PRO A 128 0.86 -14.55 -4.26
CA PRO A 128 2.23 -14.90 -3.90
C PRO A 128 3.21 -13.84 -4.40
N THR A 129 4.08 -13.38 -3.52
CA THR A 129 5.15 -12.44 -3.85
C THR A 129 6.51 -13.09 -3.81
N ASN A 130 7.47 -12.48 -4.48
CA ASN A 130 8.84 -12.94 -4.47
C ASN A 130 9.66 -12.24 -3.37
N SER A 131 10.66 -12.94 -2.86
CA SER A 131 11.61 -12.39 -1.89
C SER A 131 12.57 -11.38 -2.53
N CYS A 132 13.33 -10.68 -1.70
CA CYS A 132 14.38 -9.79 -2.18
C CYS A 132 15.48 -10.51 -3.00
N LEU A 133 15.69 -11.83 -2.78
CA LEU A 133 16.65 -12.63 -3.52
C LEU A 133 16.13 -13.03 -4.92
N GLU A 134 14.85 -12.86 -5.17
CA GLU A 134 14.15 -13.30 -6.38
C GLU A 134 13.73 -12.12 -7.29
N LYS A 135 14.22 -10.92 -7.00
CA LYS A 135 13.99 -9.70 -7.78
C LYS A 135 15.20 -8.78 -7.73
N ASP A 136 15.39 -8.00 -8.78
CA ASP A 136 16.27 -6.83 -8.74
C ASP A 136 15.60 -5.72 -7.95
N GLY A 137 16.39 -4.90 -7.26
CA GLY A 137 15.83 -3.82 -6.51
C GLY A 137 16.83 -2.99 -5.73
N SER A 138 16.31 -2.00 -5.02
CA SER A 138 17.09 -1.20 -4.11
C SER A 138 16.53 -1.29 -2.70
N VAL A 139 17.42 -1.24 -1.74
CA VAL A 139 17.09 -1.14 -0.32
C VAL A 139 17.61 0.18 0.21
N SER A 140 16.77 0.91 0.90
CA SER A 140 17.17 2.12 1.62
C SER A 140 16.74 2.03 3.07
N ASN A 141 17.44 2.73 3.93
CA ASN A 141 17.09 2.84 5.33
C ASN A 141 17.15 4.28 5.82
N THR A 142 16.95 4.50 7.11
CA THR A 142 16.97 5.81 7.76
C THR A 142 18.26 6.60 7.56
N GLU A 143 19.38 5.91 7.34
CA GLU A 143 20.70 6.50 7.04
C GLU A 143 20.78 7.09 5.63
N ARG A 144 19.72 7.01 4.84
CA ARG A 144 19.64 7.48 3.44
C ARG A 144 20.63 6.80 2.51
N LEU A 145 21.11 5.65 2.88
CA LEU A 145 21.92 4.80 2.04
C LEU A 145 21.00 4.02 1.11
N MET A 146 21.18 4.19 -0.19
CA MET A 146 20.51 3.38 -1.20
C MET A 146 21.48 2.33 -1.70
N GLN A 147 21.11 1.07 -1.55
CA GLN A 147 21.90 -0.08 -1.98
C GLN A 147 21.13 -0.83 -3.07
N TRP A 148 21.78 -1.05 -4.20
CA TRP A 148 21.25 -1.91 -5.26
C TRP A 148 21.61 -3.37 -4.98
N HIS A 149 20.71 -4.27 -5.35
CA HIS A 149 20.97 -5.71 -5.38
C HIS A 149 20.40 -6.31 -6.66
N ASP A 150 21.13 -7.24 -7.22
CA ASP A 150 20.68 -8.05 -8.34
C ASP A 150 19.93 -9.29 -7.83
N ARG A 151 19.06 -9.79 -8.66
CA ARG A 151 18.36 -11.05 -8.43
C ARG A 151 19.37 -12.20 -8.42
N ILE A 152 19.26 -13.07 -7.41
CA ILE A 152 20.12 -14.24 -7.24
C ILE A 152 19.52 -15.48 -7.88
N LYS A 153 18.19 -15.61 -7.85
CA LYS A 153 17.46 -16.74 -8.42
C LYS A 153 16.10 -16.32 -9.00
N GLU A 154 15.55 -17.16 -9.85
CA GLU A 154 14.19 -16.96 -10.37
C GLU A 154 13.15 -17.16 -9.26
N ALA A 155 12.08 -16.35 -9.33
CA ALA A 155 10.93 -16.53 -8.45
C ALA A 155 10.20 -17.83 -8.79
N PRO A 156 9.71 -18.58 -7.78
CA PRO A 156 8.99 -19.82 -8.02
C PRO A 156 7.59 -19.55 -8.55
N GLY A 157 7.14 -20.37 -9.49
CA GLY A 157 5.75 -20.39 -9.96
C GLY A 157 5.22 -19.03 -10.39
N GLU A 158 4.09 -18.63 -9.84
CA GLU A 158 3.39 -17.39 -10.17
C GLU A 158 3.80 -16.19 -9.29
N CYS A 159 4.80 -16.34 -8.44
CA CYS A 159 5.30 -15.24 -7.61
C CYS A 159 5.73 -14.04 -8.46
N ARG A 160 5.31 -12.86 -8.04
CA ARG A 160 5.68 -11.58 -8.67
C ARG A 160 6.00 -10.55 -7.59
N SER A 161 6.76 -9.52 -7.98
CA SER A 161 7.10 -8.45 -7.04
C SER A 161 5.89 -7.60 -6.66
N ASP A 162 5.93 -6.98 -5.48
CA ASP A 162 4.91 -6.03 -5.02
C ASP A 162 4.70 -4.91 -6.05
N ALA A 163 5.80 -4.42 -6.64
CA ALA A 163 5.75 -3.42 -7.69
C ALA A 163 5.00 -3.92 -8.95
N TRP A 164 5.18 -5.19 -9.33
CA TRP A 164 4.46 -5.79 -10.44
C TRP A 164 2.96 -5.88 -10.16
N TRP A 165 2.57 -6.36 -8.98
CA TRP A 165 1.17 -6.45 -8.59
C TRP A 165 0.51 -5.06 -8.57
N THR A 166 1.18 -4.07 -7.96
CA THR A 166 0.69 -2.69 -7.91
C THR A 166 0.54 -2.08 -9.31
N TYR A 167 1.52 -2.30 -10.19
CA TYR A 167 1.48 -1.81 -11.56
C TYR A 167 0.33 -2.44 -12.36
N GLN A 168 0.13 -3.75 -12.26
CA GLN A 168 -0.95 -4.43 -12.97
C GLN A 168 -2.33 -4.01 -12.45
N LEU A 169 -2.47 -3.84 -11.14
CA LEU A 169 -3.70 -3.31 -10.55
C LEU A 169 -3.99 -1.89 -11.08
N GLY A 170 -3.00 -1.01 -11.07
CA GLY A 170 -3.14 0.36 -11.57
C GLY A 170 -3.56 0.39 -13.05
N LYS A 171 -2.96 -0.46 -13.89
CA LYS A 171 -3.36 -0.58 -15.30
C LYS A 171 -4.82 -1.03 -15.45
N ARG A 172 -5.24 -2.00 -14.66
CA ARG A 172 -6.62 -2.51 -14.68
C ARG A 172 -7.61 -1.46 -14.24
N LEU A 173 -7.33 -0.78 -13.13
CA LEU A 173 -8.18 0.30 -12.62
C LEU A 173 -8.31 1.43 -13.63
N LYS A 174 -7.19 1.83 -14.28
CA LYS A 174 -7.21 2.83 -15.34
C LYS A 174 -8.11 2.42 -16.50
N ALA A 175 -7.95 1.20 -17.00
CA ALA A 175 -8.77 0.69 -18.10
C ALA A 175 -10.26 0.62 -17.74
N MET A 176 -10.57 0.21 -16.50
CA MET A 176 -11.96 0.17 -16.01
C MET A 176 -12.56 1.59 -15.89
N ALA A 177 -11.80 2.55 -15.38
CA ALA A 177 -12.22 3.94 -15.29
C ALA A 177 -12.46 4.54 -16.68
N GLU A 178 -11.59 4.26 -17.65
CA GLU A 178 -11.77 4.68 -19.03
C GLU A 178 -13.03 4.08 -19.66
N ALA A 179 -13.29 2.80 -19.42
CA ALA A 179 -14.48 2.10 -19.94
C ALA A 179 -15.79 2.53 -19.27
N SER A 180 -15.74 2.97 -18.01
CA SER A 180 -16.93 3.39 -17.26
C SER A 180 -17.43 4.80 -17.60
N GLY A 181 -16.65 5.58 -18.35
CA GLY A 181 -16.97 6.96 -18.67
C GLY A 181 -16.95 7.92 -17.46
N LEU A 182 -16.35 7.49 -16.35
CA LEU A 182 -16.16 8.36 -15.19
C LEU A 182 -15.29 9.56 -15.58
N PRO A 183 -15.64 10.77 -15.11
CA PRO A 183 -14.81 11.94 -15.38
C PRO A 183 -13.40 11.70 -14.82
N ARG A 184 -12.41 12.14 -15.56
CA ARG A 184 -11.03 12.21 -15.08
C ARG A 184 -10.91 13.53 -14.31
N ASP A 185 -10.69 13.44 -13.02
CA ASP A 185 -10.32 14.59 -12.20
C ASP A 185 -8.87 15.00 -12.46
#